data_cc77dc19b7737f00c7a7764b47c233cb
#
_entry.id   cc77dc19b7737f00c7a7764b47c233cb
#
_cell.length_a   1.000
_cell.length_b   1.000
_cell.length_c   1.000
_cell.angle_alpha   90.00
_cell.angle_beta   90.00
_cell.angle_gamma   90.00
#
_symmetry.space_group_name_H-M   'P 1'
#
loop_
_entity.id
_entity.type
_entity.pdbx_description
1 polymer ?
#
loop_
_entity_poly.entity_id
_entity_poly.type
_entity_poly.pdbx_seq_one_letter_code
_entity_poly.pdbx_strand_id
1 'polypeptide(L)'
;MVLMAIDHASYFIARVHSAEFWGTALPAYPSVFWFCTRWITHLCAPGFFFLMGIGMTLFAVSHIKAGWGESRITRFFVIRGLFLILLQVLVEDTAWNVGDLFADPGVMVFRGGGVPGGGTAGMVYLGVLFALGGAMVFWAFMRRAPLWLIGLISLASVITTQFVTPGSDHTRTLYPPLVRMLMIPGHTNIWVVFYPVVPWLGATGMGLLFGELLERDAYRASRVAGWMGLGFLMLFVILRAIGRCGDLHEVPAGVMGFLNVTKYPPSLDFLTVTMGMNLLLMAFWKRIGPHFQNDYHPLSVFGRVPLFFYLLHLWVFGLLGLFSTGGSGLVTMYGFWLLGLLILYPLCYWYNGFKHRKLLTSLWSFF
;
A
#
# COMPACT_ATOMS: atom_id res chain seq x y z
N MET A 1 -3.09 0.25 -8.84
CA MET A 1 -2.80 -1.04 -9.50
C MET A 1 -1.65 -0.92 -10.50
N VAL A 2 -1.78 -0.15 -11.57
CA VAL A 2 -0.77 -0.05 -12.65
C VAL A 2 0.61 0.41 -12.16
N LEU A 3 0.66 1.45 -11.29
CA LEU A 3 1.91 1.92 -10.67
C LEU A 3 2.53 0.88 -9.73
N MET A 4 1.70 0.16 -8.97
CA MET A 4 2.18 -0.92 -8.10
C MET A 4 2.82 -2.04 -8.90
N ALA A 5 2.27 -2.36 -10.08
CA ALA A 5 2.85 -3.34 -10.99
C ALA A 5 4.26 -2.94 -11.48
N ILE A 6 4.59 -1.64 -11.55
CA ILE A 6 5.96 -1.17 -11.84
C ILE A 6 6.92 -1.58 -10.71
N ASP A 7 6.50 -1.38 -9.46
CA ASP A 7 7.31 -1.73 -8.28
C ASP A 7 7.67 -3.23 -8.27
N HIS A 8 6.67 -4.06 -8.56
CA HIS A 8 6.88 -5.51 -8.55
C HIS A 8 7.59 -6.02 -9.82
N ALA A 9 7.41 -5.38 -10.97
CA ALA A 9 8.27 -5.62 -12.14
C ALA A 9 9.73 -5.26 -11.84
N SER A 10 9.99 -4.16 -11.13
CA SER A 10 11.33 -3.81 -10.67
C SER A 10 11.93 -4.89 -9.78
N TYR A 11 11.14 -5.44 -8.85
CA TYR A 11 11.56 -6.54 -7.98
C TYR A 11 11.87 -7.83 -8.75
N PHE A 12 10.89 -8.34 -9.51
CA PHE A 12 10.99 -9.67 -10.13
C PHE A 12 11.85 -9.70 -11.41
N ILE A 13 11.86 -8.60 -12.20
CA ILE A 13 12.51 -8.55 -13.52
C ILE A 13 13.87 -7.84 -13.46
N ALA A 14 13.89 -6.62 -12.88
CA ALA A 14 15.15 -5.88 -12.78
C ALA A 14 16.03 -6.34 -11.63
N ARG A 15 15.48 -7.11 -10.69
CA ARG A 15 16.13 -7.54 -9.45
C ARG A 15 16.63 -6.36 -8.61
N VAL A 16 15.95 -5.23 -8.73
CA VAL A 16 16.21 -4.02 -7.96
C VAL A 16 14.95 -3.64 -7.19
N HIS A 17 15.03 -3.70 -5.87
CA HIS A 17 13.95 -3.23 -5.00
C HIS A 17 14.54 -2.54 -3.79
N SER A 18 14.48 -1.24 -3.83
CA SER A 18 14.94 -0.41 -2.72
C SER A 18 13.91 -0.39 -1.60
N ALA A 19 14.34 -0.59 -0.37
CA ALA A 19 13.50 -0.48 0.81
C ALA A 19 13.92 0.74 1.62
N GLU A 20 13.05 1.71 1.74
CA GLU A 20 13.20 2.89 2.59
C GLU A 20 12.84 2.52 4.03
N PHE A 21 13.74 1.74 4.66
CA PHE A 21 13.53 1.13 5.96
C PHE A 21 14.25 1.91 7.07
N TRP A 22 13.58 2.15 8.19
CA TRP A 22 14.10 2.97 9.31
C TRP A 22 15.45 2.55 9.87
N GLY A 23 15.75 1.27 9.78
CA GLY A 23 16.93 0.67 10.38
C GLY A 23 18.12 0.48 9.43
N THR A 24 18.00 0.94 8.19
CA THR A 24 19.09 0.89 7.20
C THR A 24 19.25 2.27 6.57
N ALA A 25 20.41 2.55 5.99
CA ALA A 25 20.56 3.77 5.21
C ALA A 25 19.51 3.87 4.11
N LEU A 26 19.03 5.07 3.83
CA LEU A 26 18.16 5.31 2.69
C LEU A 26 18.83 4.86 1.39
N PRO A 27 18.09 4.24 0.46
CA PRO A 27 18.68 3.70 -0.75
C PRO A 27 19.27 4.81 -1.63
N ALA A 28 20.43 4.51 -2.21
CA ALA A 28 21.02 5.29 -3.28
C ALA A 28 20.54 4.74 -4.64
N TYR A 29 20.30 5.65 -5.58
CA TYR A 29 19.79 5.29 -6.91
C TYR A 29 20.81 5.56 -7.99
N PRO A 30 21.02 4.64 -8.97
CA PRO A 30 22.01 4.80 -10.03
C PRO A 30 21.73 5.98 -10.96
N SER A 31 20.46 6.38 -11.07
CA SER A 31 20.05 7.52 -11.89
C SER A 31 18.72 8.10 -11.45
N VAL A 32 18.41 9.32 -11.93
CA VAL A 32 17.11 9.97 -11.73
C VAL A 32 15.94 9.11 -12.21
N PHE A 33 16.12 8.36 -13.29
CA PHE A 33 15.07 7.49 -13.83
C PHE A 33 14.74 6.32 -12.90
N TRP A 34 15.76 5.68 -12.30
CA TRP A 34 15.55 4.66 -11.27
C TRP A 34 14.86 5.22 -10.04
N PHE A 35 15.29 6.41 -9.61
CA PHE A 35 14.66 7.11 -8.49
C PHE A 35 13.18 7.42 -8.79
N CYS A 36 12.86 8.04 -9.92
CA CYS A 36 11.48 8.35 -10.29
C CYS A 36 10.61 7.10 -10.43
N THR A 37 11.16 6.02 -11.00
CA THR A 37 10.48 4.73 -11.11
C THR A 37 10.05 4.21 -9.74
N ARG A 38 10.95 4.24 -8.76
CA ARG A 38 10.65 3.83 -7.39
C ARG A 38 9.73 4.82 -6.70
N TRP A 39 10.02 6.11 -6.81
CA TRP A 39 9.31 7.16 -6.08
C TRP A 39 7.82 7.21 -6.41
N ILE A 40 7.45 7.09 -7.68
CA ILE A 40 6.02 7.13 -8.09
C ILE A 40 5.23 5.96 -7.50
N THR A 41 5.86 4.84 -7.20
CA THR A 41 5.20 3.68 -6.60
C THR A 41 4.89 3.87 -5.11
N HIS A 42 5.50 4.86 -4.45
CA HIS A 42 5.20 5.22 -3.07
C HIS A 42 3.74 5.67 -2.87
N LEU A 43 3.09 6.18 -3.90
CA LEU A 43 1.69 6.59 -3.86
C LEU A 43 0.73 5.41 -3.58
N CYS A 44 1.15 4.18 -3.88
CA CYS A 44 0.25 3.02 -3.91
C CYS A 44 -0.25 2.64 -2.51
N ALA A 45 0.67 2.41 -1.56
CA ALA A 45 0.27 1.92 -0.23
C ALA A 45 -0.62 2.93 0.52
N PRO A 46 -0.23 4.21 0.71
CA PRO A 46 -1.11 5.20 1.35
C PRO A 46 -2.45 5.35 0.63
N GLY A 47 -2.43 5.31 -0.71
CA GLY A 47 -3.65 5.34 -1.53
C GLY A 47 -4.58 4.17 -1.26
N PHE A 48 -4.06 2.95 -1.09
CA PHE A 48 -4.88 1.77 -0.78
C PHE A 48 -5.53 1.88 0.61
N PHE A 49 -4.80 2.28 1.63
CA PHE A 49 -5.36 2.48 2.97
C PHE A 49 -6.43 3.56 2.98
N PHE A 50 -6.18 4.69 2.31
CA PHE A 50 -7.12 5.79 2.18
C PHE A 50 -8.39 5.38 1.43
N LEU A 51 -8.25 4.75 0.26
CA LEU A 51 -9.38 4.28 -0.54
C LEU A 51 -10.15 3.16 0.17
N MET A 52 -9.49 2.32 0.97
CA MET A 52 -10.16 1.34 1.82
C MET A 52 -11.06 2.02 2.84
N GLY A 53 -10.59 3.07 3.51
CA GLY A 53 -11.40 3.86 4.44
C GLY A 53 -12.64 4.48 3.77
N ILE A 54 -12.46 5.12 2.61
CA ILE A 54 -13.58 5.64 1.80
C ILE A 54 -14.57 4.50 1.47
N GLY A 55 -14.06 3.38 0.97
CA GLY A 55 -14.87 2.22 0.61
C GLY A 55 -15.66 1.65 1.79
N MET A 56 -15.08 1.61 2.99
CA MET A 56 -15.78 1.17 4.20
C MET A 56 -16.95 2.10 4.54
N THR A 57 -16.79 3.41 4.44
CA THR A 57 -17.89 4.37 4.68
C THR A 57 -18.99 4.21 3.64
N LEU A 58 -18.66 4.27 2.35
CA LEU A 58 -19.64 4.19 1.27
C LEU A 58 -20.38 2.84 1.27
N PHE A 59 -19.68 1.74 1.54
CA PHE A 59 -20.28 0.42 1.71
C PHE A 59 -21.28 0.40 2.86
N ALA A 60 -20.88 0.92 4.04
CA ALA A 60 -21.73 0.96 5.21
C ALA A 60 -23.02 1.76 4.93
N VAL A 61 -22.91 2.97 4.40
CA VAL A 61 -24.05 3.82 4.06
C VAL A 61 -24.99 3.14 3.06
N SER A 62 -24.45 2.57 1.99
CA SER A 62 -25.24 1.87 0.98
C SER A 62 -26.01 0.68 1.56
N HIS A 63 -25.38 -0.12 2.43
CA HIS A 63 -26.01 -1.32 3.00
C HIS A 63 -26.96 -0.99 4.15
N ILE A 64 -26.75 0.08 4.89
CA ILE A 64 -27.73 0.60 5.87
C ILE A 64 -29.01 1.02 5.10
N LYS A 65 -28.88 1.75 4.00
CA LYS A 65 -30.02 2.10 3.12
C LYS A 65 -30.72 0.86 2.57
N ALA A 66 -30.00 -0.25 2.39
CA ALA A 66 -30.54 -1.54 1.98
C ALA A 66 -31.05 -2.41 3.16
N GLY A 67 -31.16 -1.86 4.37
CA GLY A 67 -31.74 -2.53 5.54
C GLY A 67 -30.79 -3.44 6.34
N TRP A 68 -29.46 -3.34 6.13
CA TRP A 68 -28.53 -4.08 6.96
C TRP A 68 -28.36 -3.41 8.33
N GLY A 69 -28.42 -4.23 9.37
CA GLY A 69 -28.06 -3.77 10.72
C GLY A 69 -26.56 -3.57 10.91
N GLU A 70 -26.19 -2.71 11.82
CA GLU A 70 -24.81 -2.34 12.13
C GLU A 70 -23.92 -3.54 12.49
N SER A 71 -24.44 -4.49 13.27
CA SER A 71 -23.71 -5.70 13.64
C SER A 71 -23.34 -6.55 12.42
N ARG A 72 -24.22 -6.60 11.41
CA ARG A 72 -23.96 -7.30 10.16
C ARG A 72 -22.85 -6.63 9.36
N ILE A 73 -22.83 -5.30 9.31
CA ILE A 73 -21.79 -4.52 8.63
C ILE A 73 -20.43 -4.69 9.34
N THR A 74 -20.43 -4.57 10.67
CA THR A 74 -19.20 -4.80 11.46
C THR A 74 -18.66 -6.21 11.24
N ARG A 75 -19.52 -7.23 11.31
CA ARG A 75 -19.13 -8.62 11.04
C ARG A 75 -18.57 -8.81 9.63
N PHE A 76 -19.17 -8.16 8.63
CA PHE A 76 -18.67 -8.20 7.25
C PHE A 76 -17.24 -7.66 7.15
N PHE A 77 -16.95 -6.49 7.74
CA PHE A 77 -15.59 -5.92 7.71
C PHE A 77 -14.59 -6.74 8.52
N VAL A 78 -14.99 -7.30 9.66
CA VAL A 78 -14.11 -8.19 10.45
C VAL A 78 -13.75 -9.43 9.63
N ILE A 79 -14.74 -10.10 9.03
CA ILE A 79 -14.49 -11.30 8.21
C ILE A 79 -13.60 -10.94 7.01
N ARG A 80 -13.89 -9.82 6.32
CA ARG A 80 -13.08 -9.36 5.19
C ARG A 80 -11.65 -9.00 5.60
N GLY A 81 -11.46 -8.35 6.74
CA GLY A 81 -10.13 -8.02 7.26
C GLY A 81 -9.32 -9.28 7.62
N LEU A 82 -9.94 -10.25 8.30
CA LEU A 82 -9.31 -11.54 8.59
C LEU A 82 -9.01 -12.32 7.30
N PHE A 83 -9.87 -12.25 6.30
CA PHE A 83 -9.64 -12.85 4.99
C PHE A 83 -8.45 -12.23 4.26
N LEU A 84 -8.26 -10.91 4.35
CA LEU A 84 -7.05 -10.25 3.80
C LEU A 84 -5.78 -10.74 4.49
N ILE A 85 -5.80 -10.90 5.83
CA ILE A 85 -4.67 -11.46 6.59
C ILE A 85 -4.40 -12.91 6.17
N LEU A 86 -5.44 -13.71 5.95
CA LEU A 86 -5.29 -15.08 5.47
C LEU A 86 -4.67 -15.12 4.07
N LEU A 87 -5.13 -14.24 3.16
CA LEU A 87 -4.56 -14.12 1.81
C LEU A 87 -3.10 -13.65 1.82
N GLN A 88 -2.72 -12.80 2.78
CA GLN A 88 -1.32 -12.42 2.98
C GLN A 88 -0.43 -13.65 3.17
N VAL A 89 -0.83 -14.55 4.08
CA VAL A 89 -0.01 -15.69 4.46
C VAL A 89 -0.06 -16.82 3.41
N LEU A 90 -1.24 -17.08 2.83
CA LEU A 90 -1.41 -18.23 1.93
C LEU A 90 -1.08 -17.91 0.46
N VAL A 91 -1.26 -16.68 0.02
CA VAL A 91 -1.17 -16.33 -1.40
C VAL A 91 -0.05 -15.33 -1.67
N GLU A 92 0.00 -14.23 -0.92
CA GLU A 92 0.98 -13.19 -1.15
C GLU A 92 2.39 -13.65 -0.77
N ASP A 93 2.56 -14.21 0.44
CA ASP A 93 3.85 -14.72 0.90
C ASP A 93 4.40 -15.79 -0.05
N THR A 94 3.54 -16.72 -0.49
CA THR A 94 3.91 -17.74 -1.48
C THR A 94 4.33 -17.14 -2.81
N ALA A 95 3.62 -16.09 -3.29
CA ALA A 95 3.93 -15.44 -4.56
C ALA A 95 5.30 -14.72 -4.53
N TRP A 96 5.66 -14.11 -3.41
CA TRP A 96 6.98 -13.52 -3.23
C TRP A 96 8.10 -14.56 -3.30
N ASN A 97 7.87 -15.73 -2.73
CA ASN A 97 8.84 -16.81 -2.69
C ASN A 97 8.99 -17.58 -4.03
N VAL A 98 7.99 -17.54 -4.92
CA VAL A 98 8.08 -18.20 -6.24
C VAL A 98 9.24 -17.65 -7.08
N GLY A 99 9.47 -16.35 -7.05
CA GLY A 99 10.63 -15.75 -7.70
C GLY A 99 11.97 -16.28 -7.17
N ASP A 100 11.99 -16.68 -5.91
CA ASP A 100 13.18 -17.17 -5.22
C ASP A 100 13.43 -18.68 -5.44
N LEU A 101 12.37 -19.47 -5.66
CA LEU A 101 12.47 -20.90 -5.90
C LEU A 101 13.25 -21.25 -7.18
N PHE A 102 13.21 -20.36 -8.17
CA PHE A 102 13.80 -20.56 -9.49
C PHE A 102 14.98 -19.62 -9.78
N ALA A 103 15.33 -18.73 -8.85
CA ALA A 103 16.48 -17.86 -9.02
C ALA A 103 17.78 -18.62 -8.71
N ASP A 104 18.82 -18.42 -9.52
CA ASP A 104 20.16 -18.91 -9.24
C ASP A 104 20.61 -18.39 -7.85
N PRO A 105 20.99 -19.29 -6.93
CA PRO A 105 21.50 -18.90 -5.62
C PRO A 105 22.62 -17.86 -5.64
N GLY A 106 23.40 -17.79 -6.72
CA GLY A 106 24.49 -16.83 -6.92
C GLY A 106 24.05 -15.42 -7.34
N VAL A 107 22.85 -15.24 -7.84
CA VAL A 107 22.34 -13.98 -8.41
C VAL A 107 21.40 -13.25 -7.44
N MET A 108 21.02 -13.86 -6.34
CA MET A 108 20.16 -13.25 -5.34
C MET A 108 20.85 -12.10 -4.60
N VAL A 109 20.71 -10.90 -5.11
CA VAL A 109 21.08 -9.64 -4.44
C VAL A 109 20.30 -9.45 -3.12
N PHE A 110 19.28 -10.27 -2.88
CA PHE A 110 18.37 -10.15 -1.74
C PHE A 110 18.68 -11.07 -0.56
N ARG A 111 19.72 -11.89 -0.61
CA ARG A 111 20.09 -12.79 0.48
C ARG A 111 20.54 -12.12 1.78
N GLY A 112 20.57 -10.83 1.85
CA GLY A 112 21.19 -10.15 2.99
C GLY A 112 20.43 -9.02 3.64
N GLY A 113 19.25 -8.65 3.20
CA GLY A 113 18.73 -7.49 3.85
C GLY A 113 17.34 -7.01 3.45
N GLY A 114 16.37 -7.32 4.25
CA GLY A 114 15.24 -6.44 4.46
C GLY A 114 14.27 -6.29 3.30
N VAL A 115 14.24 -7.23 2.38
CA VAL A 115 13.33 -7.20 1.25
C VAL A 115 12.19 -8.18 1.48
N PRO A 116 10.95 -7.86 1.09
CA PRO A 116 9.81 -8.75 1.18
C PRO A 116 10.15 -10.12 0.58
N GLY A 117 10.11 -11.18 1.39
CA GLY A 117 10.46 -12.54 0.96
C GLY A 117 11.95 -12.83 0.83
N GLY A 118 12.83 -11.84 0.96
CA GLY A 118 14.27 -12.00 0.77
C GLY A 118 15.02 -12.48 2.01
N GLY A 119 15.75 -13.59 1.90
CA GLY A 119 16.86 -13.93 2.78
C GLY A 119 16.54 -14.53 4.14
N THR A 120 15.29 -14.73 4.49
CA THR A 120 14.87 -15.40 5.72
C THR A 120 14.11 -16.67 5.39
N ALA A 121 14.81 -17.65 4.81
CA ALA A 121 14.23 -18.95 4.51
C ALA A 121 13.45 -19.48 5.74
N GLY A 122 12.16 -19.73 5.55
CA GLY A 122 11.26 -20.21 6.60
C GLY A 122 10.54 -19.15 7.43
N MET A 123 10.71 -17.85 7.18
CA MET A 123 9.92 -16.81 7.83
C MET A 123 8.74 -16.37 6.95
N VAL A 124 7.58 -16.15 7.59
CA VAL A 124 6.38 -15.63 6.93
C VAL A 124 6.50 -14.10 6.77
N TYR A 125 6.26 -13.62 5.56
CA TYR A 125 6.23 -12.19 5.26
C TYR A 125 4.86 -11.57 5.58
N LEU A 126 4.85 -10.53 6.41
CA LEU A 126 3.67 -9.74 6.75
C LEU A 126 3.73 -8.38 6.03
N GLY A 127 3.11 -8.34 4.86
CA GLY A 127 3.09 -7.21 3.94
C GLY A 127 1.83 -6.35 4.04
N VAL A 128 1.47 -5.73 2.93
CA VAL A 128 0.41 -4.73 2.89
C VAL A 128 -0.98 -5.30 3.16
N LEU A 129 -1.29 -6.53 2.73
CA LEU A 129 -2.60 -7.15 3.01
C LEU A 129 -2.79 -7.43 4.49
N PHE A 130 -1.72 -7.78 5.22
CA PHE A 130 -1.76 -7.93 6.66
C PHE A 130 -2.18 -6.62 7.33
N ALA A 131 -1.53 -5.51 6.99
CA ALA A 131 -1.86 -4.21 7.60
C ALA A 131 -3.24 -3.67 7.15
N LEU A 132 -3.62 -3.87 5.88
CA LEU A 132 -4.97 -3.54 5.40
C LEU A 132 -6.03 -4.34 6.16
N GLY A 133 -5.83 -5.64 6.34
CA GLY A 133 -6.72 -6.50 7.11
C GLY A 133 -6.83 -6.07 8.57
N GLY A 134 -5.69 -5.84 9.24
CA GLY A 134 -5.65 -5.37 10.63
C GLY A 134 -6.31 -4.00 10.80
N ALA A 135 -6.03 -3.05 9.91
CA ALA A 135 -6.68 -1.73 9.92
C ALA A 135 -8.19 -1.83 9.67
N MET A 136 -8.63 -2.69 8.74
CA MET A 136 -10.06 -2.92 8.49
C MET A 136 -10.76 -3.50 9.72
N VAL A 137 -10.16 -4.46 10.41
CA VAL A 137 -10.71 -5.03 11.66
C VAL A 137 -10.81 -3.96 12.74
N PHE A 138 -9.75 -3.18 12.96
CA PHE A 138 -9.77 -2.08 13.94
C PHE A 138 -10.89 -1.08 13.64
N TRP A 139 -10.93 -0.57 12.41
CA TRP A 139 -11.93 0.43 12.02
C TRP A 139 -13.35 -0.14 11.89
N ALA A 140 -13.53 -1.45 11.73
CA ALA A 140 -14.85 -2.07 11.79
C ALA A 140 -15.57 -1.77 13.10
N PHE A 141 -14.86 -1.72 14.23
CA PHE A 141 -15.40 -1.38 15.54
C PHE A 141 -15.46 0.12 15.79
N MET A 142 -14.47 0.88 15.29
CA MET A 142 -14.33 2.32 15.57
C MET A 142 -15.05 3.23 14.58
N ARG A 143 -15.51 2.74 13.41
CA ARG A 143 -16.12 3.56 12.34
C ARG A 143 -17.37 4.34 12.77
N ARG A 144 -18.03 3.94 13.86
CA ARG A 144 -19.20 4.62 14.44
C ARG A 144 -18.83 5.67 15.48
N ALA A 145 -17.56 5.78 15.82
CA ALA A 145 -17.10 6.81 16.75
C ALA A 145 -17.38 8.21 16.16
N PRO A 146 -17.53 9.23 17.01
CA PRO A 146 -17.63 10.61 16.53
C PRO A 146 -16.49 10.98 15.60
N LEU A 147 -16.75 11.78 14.57
CA LEU A 147 -15.73 12.10 13.53
C LEU A 147 -14.45 12.70 14.13
N TRP A 148 -14.58 13.52 15.19
CA TRP A 148 -13.42 14.06 15.87
C TRP A 148 -12.53 12.97 16.51
N LEU A 149 -13.14 11.89 17.04
CA LEU A 149 -12.38 10.78 17.64
C LEU A 149 -11.70 9.94 16.56
N ILE A 150 -12.35 9.71 15.41
CA ILE A 150 -11.72 9.08 14.25
C ILE A 150 -10.50 9.93 13.80
N GLY A 151 -10.66 11.24 13.73
CA GLY A 151 -9.56 12.17 13.40
C GLY A 151 -8.43 12.13 14.44
N LEU A 152 -8.76 12.13 15.72
CA LEU A 152 -7.77 12.04 16.79
C LEU A 152 -6.98 10.73 16.76
N ILE A 153 -7.67 9.58 16.63
CA ILE A 153 -7.00 8.28 16.50
C ILE A 153 -6.10 8.25 15.26
N SER A 154 -6.58 8.79 14.14
CA SER A 154 -5.81 8.86 12.89
C SER A 154 -4.53 9.68 13.06
N LEU A 155 -4.64 10.85 13.67
CA LEU A 155 -3.49 11.72 13.94
C LEU A 155 -2.54 11.08 14.96
N ALA A 156 -3.10 10.52 16.05
CA ALA A 156 -2.31 9.87 17.10
C ALA A 156 -1.51 8.68 16.54
N SER A 157 -2.08 7.87 15.64
CA SER A 157 -1.35 6.74 15.03
C SER A 157 -0.14 7.19 14.23
N VAL A 158 -0.25 8.29 13.46
CA VAL A 158 0.86 8.85 12.69
C VAL A 158 1.93 9.44 13.60
N ILE A 159 1.52 10.25 14.58
CA ILE A 159 2.45 10.90 15.52
C ILE A 159 3.17 9.85 16.38
N THR A 160 2.43 8.87 16.94
CA THR A 160 3.02 7.81 17.76
C THR A 160 4.10 7.05 17.01
N THR A 161 3.92 6.79 15.73
CA THR A 161 4.93 6.11 14.89
C THR A 161 6.27 6.84 14.89
N GLN A 162 6.27 8.17 14.85
CA GLN A 162 7.51 8.98 14.87
C GLN A 162 8.28 8.85 16.20
N PHE A 163 7.56 8.72 17.33
CA PHE A 163 8.18 8.67 18.65
C PHE A 163 8.50 7.25 19.13
N VAL A 164 7.73 6.25 18.69
CA VAL A 164 7.91 4.85 19.12
C VAL A 164 8.94 4.12 18.27
N THR A 165 9.17 4.55 17.02
CA THR A 165 10.23 3.97 16.19
C THR A 165 11.59 4.39 16.74
N PRO A 166 12.43 3.43 17.20
CA PRO A 166 13.72 3.76 17.82
C PRO A 166 14.75 4.20 16.77
N GLY A 167 15.89 4.70 17.22
CA GLY A 167 17.02 5.00 16.34
C GLY A 167 17.58 3.76 15.62
N SER A 168 18.30 3.97 14.55
CA SER A 168 18.82 2.91 13.66
C SER A 168 19.78 1.92 14.36
N ASP A 169 20.42 2.33 15.45
CA ASP A 169 21.26 1.51 16.33
C ASP A 169 20.49 0.39 17.03
N HIS A 170 19.16 0.52 17.17
CA HIS A 170 18.27 -0.50 17.77
C HIS A 170 17.66 -1.49 16.77
N THR A 171 18.10 -1.53 15.53
CA THR A 171 17.54 -2.44 14.50
C THR A 171 17.68 -3.92 14.86
N ARG A 172 18.77 -4.28 15.54
CA ARG A 172 19.05 -5.65 15.99
C ARG A 172 18.32 -6.04 17.28
N THR A 173 17.61 -5.09 17.91
CA THR A 173 16.86 -5.37 19.14
C THR A 173 15.71 -6.32 18.83
N LEU A 174 15.62 -7.42 19.56
CA LEU A 174 14.52 -8.37 19.46
C LEU A 174 13.29 -7.80 20.19
N TYR A 175 12.42 -7.16 19.43
CA TYR A 175 11.13 -6.71 19.94
C TYR A 175 10.15 -7.89 20.01
N PRO A 176 9.22 -7.90 20.98
CA PRO A 176 8.17 -8.90 21.04
C PRO A 176 7.38 -8.96 19.71
N PRO A 177 6.93 -10.14 19.28
CA PRO A 177 6.20 -10.31 18.02
C PRO A 177 5.02 -9.36 17.84
N LEU A 178 4.25 -9.13 18.91
CA LEU A 178 3.10 -8.22 18.88
C LEU A 178 3.53 -6.76 18.61
N VAL A 179 4.66 -6.31 19.16
CA VAL A 179 5.20 -4.96 18.91
C VAL A 179 5.60 -4.82 17.43
N ARG A 180 6.21 -5.87 16.86
CA ARG A 180 6.53 -5.90 15.42
C ARG A 180 5.28 -5.85 14.56
N MET A 181 4.28 -6.64 14.87
CA MET A 181 3.02 -6.67 14.10
C MET A 181 2.24 -5.36 14.19
N LEU A 182 2.30 -4.68 15.32
CA LEU A 182 1.48 -3.50 15.55
C LEU A 182 2.20 -2.18 15.29
N MET A 183 3.49 -2.04 15.62
CA MET A 183 4.14 -0.73 15.74
C MET A 183 5.42 -0.59 14.90
N ILE A 184 6.38 -1.49 15.06
CA ILE A 184 7.76 -1.33 14.57
C ILE A 184 8.10 -2.41 13.55
N PRO A 185 8.32 -2.08 12.27
CA PRO A 185 8.66 -3.09 11.27
C PRO A 185 10.00 -3.76 11.57
N GLY A 186 10.17 -4.99 11.11
CA GLY A 186 11.41 -5.76 11.29
C GLY A 186 11.18 -7.25 11.49
N HIS A 187 12.23 -7.94 11.90
CA HIS A 187 12.27 -9.39 12.01
C HIS A 187 11.86 -9.89 13.40
N THR A 188 11.23 -11.05 13.43
CA THR A 188 11.09 -11.92 14.60
C THR A 188 11.71 -13.28 14.28
N ASN A 189 11.56 -14.26 15.17
CA ASN A 189 12.00 -15.64 14.88
C ASN A 189 11.08 -16.39 13.90
N ILE A 190 9.87 -15.85 13.62
CA ILE A 190 8.83 -16.55 12.84
C ILE A 190 8.44 -15.74 11.60
N TRP A 191 8.41 -14.42 11.67
CA TRP A 191 7.97 -13.55 10.59
C TRP A 191 8.78 -12.27 10.43
N VAL A 192 8.67 -11.73 9.23
CA VAL A 192 9.21 -10.44 8.84
C VAL A 192 8.03 -9.49 8.62
N VAL A 193 7.97 -8.40 9.38
CA VAL A 193 6.88 -7.41 9.30
C VAL A 193 7.40 -6.15 8.62
N PHE A 194 6.86 -5.81 7.46
CA PHE A 194 7.12 -4.54 6.76
C PHE A 194 6.02 -3.52 6.99
N TYR A 195 4.80 -4.01 7.17
CA TYR A 195 3.61 -3.19 7.36
C TYR A 195 2.96 -3.45 8.72
N PRO A 196 3.50 -2.89 9.82
CA PRO A 196 2.80 -2.93 11.10
C PRO A 196 1.48 -2.16 11.02
N VAL A 197 0.46 -2.60 11.79
CA VAL A 197 -0.92 -2.11 11.60
C VAL A 197 -1.10 -0.65 12.00
N VAL A 198 -0.58 -0.25 13.17
CA VAL A 198 -0.86 1.07 13.78
C VAL A 198 -0.39 2.23 12.89
N PRO A 199 0.81 2.23 12.29
CA PRO A 199 1.26 3.33 11.45
C PRO A 199 0.34 3.65 10.26
N TRP A 200 -0.46 2.68 9.81
CA TRP A 200 -1.35 2.82 8.66
C TRP A 200 -2.80 3.15 9.02
N LEU A 201 -3.15 3.11 10.33
CA LEU A 201 -4.50 3.48 10.77
C LEU A 201 -4.84 4.93 10.41
N GLY A 202 -3.84 5.83 10.42
CA GLY A 202 -4.04 7.23 10.07
C GLY A 202 -4.56 7.44 8.66
N ALA A 203 -3.94 6.78 7.69
CA ALA A 203 -4.37 6.86 6.29
C ALA A 203 -5.79 6.29 6.08
N THR A 204 -6.10 5.15 6.74
CA THR A 204 -7.45 4.56 6.67
C THR A 204 -8.49 5.42 7.35
N GLY A 205 -8.20 5.94 8.55
CA GLY A 205 -9.13 6.81 9.28
C GLY A 205 -9.40 8.12 8.55
N MET A 206 -8.39 8.72 7.91
CA MET A 206 -8.59 9.87 7.03
C MET A 206 -9.50 9.49 5.84
N GLY A 207 -9.38 8.27 5.32
CA GLY A 207 -10.28 7.74 4.30
C GLY A 207 -11.72 7.63 4.78
N LEU A 208 -11.97 7.18 6.03
CA LEU A 208 -13.31 7.14 6.62
C LEU A 208 -13.92 8.55 6.69
N LEU A 209 -13.18 9.53 7.21
CA LEU A 209 -13.64 10.92 7.29
C LEU A 209 -13.94 11.50 5.91
N PHE A 210 -13.09 11.20 4.95
CA PHE A 210 -13.27 11.67 3.59
C PHE A 210 -14.45 10.98 2.89
N GLY A 211 -14.71 9.71 3.20
CA GLY A 211 -15.88 8.97 2.73
C GLY A 211 -17.20 9.60 3.18
N GLU A 212 -17.27 10.09 4.42
CA GLU A 212 -18.42 10.84 4.94
C GLU A 212 -18.65 12.16 4.16
N LEU A 213 -17.57 12.88 3.87
CA LEU A 213 -17.64 14.10 3.08
C LEU A 213 -18.08 13.81 1.64
N LEU A 214 -17.53 12.74 1.06
CA LEU A 214 -17.84 12.34 -0.33
C LEU A 214 -19.31 11.91 -0.49
N GLU A 215 -19.86 11.20 0.49
CA GLU A 215 -21.26 10.77 0.51
C GLU A 215 -22.21 11.98 0.59
N ARG A 216 -21.87 12.98 1.42
CA ARG A 216 -22.69 14.16 1.62
C ARG A 216 -22.63 15.13 0.44
N ASP A 217 -21.44 15.40 -0.08
CA ASP A 217 -21.21 16.37 -1.14
C ASP A 217 -19.92 16.06 -1.93
N ALA A 218 -20.06 15.34 -3.02
CA ALA A 218 -18.95 14.97 -3.90
C ALA A 218 -18.22 16.19 -4.52
N TYR A 219 -18.93 17.32 -4.72
CA TYR A 219 -18.31 18.54 -5.23
C TYR A 219 -17.40 19.18 -4.18
N ARG A 220 -17.91 19.32 -2.98
CA ARG A 220 -17.16 19.83 -1.83
C ARG A 220 -15.98 18.94 -1.52
N ALA A 221 -16.17 17.60 -1.54
CA ALA A 221 -15.10 16.62 -1.33
C ALA A 221 -13.93 16.82 -2.31
N SER A 222 -14.21 17.00 -3.62
CA SER A 222 -13.18 17.27 -4.61
C SER A 222 -12.39 18.57 -4.35
N ARG A 223 -13.06 19.64 -3.92
CA ARG A 223 -12.38 20.90 -3.57
C ARG A 223 -11.53 20.76 -2.30
N VAL A 224 -12.09 20.10 -1.28
CA VAL A 224 -11.38 19.82 -0.02
C VAL A 224 -10.14 18.95 -0.29
N ALA A 225 -10.26 17.91 -1.14
CA ALA A 225 -9.11 17.11 -1.57
C ALA A 225 -8.01 17.97 -2.19
N GLY A 226 -8.36 18.92 -3.08
CA GLY A 226 -7.40 19.84 -3.68
C GLY A 226 -6.65 20.69 -2.64
N TRP A 227 -7.40 21.35 -1.75
CA TRP A 227 -6.77 22.19 -0.71
C TRP A 227 -5.98 21.40 0.33
N MET A 228 -6.50 20.27 0.78
CA MET A 228 -5.77 19.38 1.70
C MET A 228 -4.52 18.82 1.04
N GLY A 229 -4.60 18.44 -0.26
CA GLY A 229 -3.46 17.95 -1.01
C GLY A 229 -2.34 18.98 -1.08
N LEU A 230 -2.66 20.24 -1.40
CA LEU A 230 -1.71 21.35 -1.39
C LEU A 230 -1.15 21.61 0.02
N GLY A 231 -1.99 21.59 1.05
CA GLY A 231 -1.58 21.76 2.43
C GLY A 231 -0.61 20.67 2.89
N PHE A 232 -0.84 19.42 2.53
CA PHE A 232 0.07 18.32 2.84
C PHE A 232 1.41 18.43 2.11
N LEU A 233 1.41 18.83 0.83
CA LEU A 233 2.66 19.08 0.10
C LEU A 233 3.44 20.26 0.69
N MET A 234 2.76 21.33 1.10
CA MET A 234 3.39 22.44 1.80
C MET A 234 3.98 22.00 3.14
N LEU A 235 3.22 21.22 3.92
CA LEU A 235 3.70 20.65 5.18
C LEU A 235 4.93 19.77 4.96
N PHE A 236 4.94 18.92 3.95
CA PHE A 236 6.10 18.12 3.57
C PHE A 236 7.33 19.01 3.32
N VAL A 237 7.19 20.05 2.50
CA VAL A 237 8.31 20.96 2.20
C VAL A 237 8.84 21.64 3.48
N ILE A 238 7.94 22.07 4.38
CA ILE A 238 8.31 22.68 5.65
C ILE A 238 9.07 21.71 6.54
N LEU A 239 8.54 20.49 6.73
CA LEU A 239 9.16 19.45 7.57
C LEU A 239 10.56 19.09 7.05
N ARG A 240 10.70 18.86 5.74
CA ARG A 240 11.98 18.57 5.10
C ARG A 240 12.97 19.72 5.18
N ALA A 241 12.51 20.96 5.09
CA ALA A 241 13.35 22.14 5.22
C ALA A 241 13.89 22.32 6.67
N ILE A 242 13.07 21.99 7.67
CA ILE A 242 13.48 21.96 9.09
C ILE A 242 14.52 20.85 9.32
N GLY A 243 14.36 19.68 8.68
CA GLY A 243 15.31 18.57 8.67
C GLY A 243 15.50 17.83 9.99
N ARG A 244 14.71 18.15 11.04
CA ARG A 244 14.84 17.59 12.41
C ARG A 244 13.63 16.80 12.87
N CYS A 245 12.53 16.86 12.14
CA CYS A 245 11.28 16.17 12.46
C CYS A 245 10.56 15.81 11.17
N GLY A 246 9.80 14.73 11.19
CA GLY A 246 9.01 14.30 10.03
C GLY A 246 9.55 13.06 9.32
N ASP A 247 10.85 12.81 9.34
CA ASP A 247 11.47 11.57 8.87
C ASP A 247 12.21 10.84 10.00
N LEU A 248 12.51 9.56 9.77
CA LEU A 248 13.31 8.71 10.66
C LEU A 248 14.79 8.70 10.28
N HIS A 249 15.16 9.40 9.22
CA HIS A 249 16.52 9.61 8.74
C HIS A 249 16.81 11.10 8.58
N GLU A 250 18.08 11.44 8.61
CA GLU A 250 18.55 12.76 8.19
C GLU A 250 18.24 12.98 6.71
N VAL A 251 17.99 14.24 6.33
CA VAL A 251 17.68 14.60 4.94
C VAL A 251 18.96 14.54 4.10
N PRO A 252 19.10 13.61 3.15
CA PRO A 252 20.27 13.57 2.30
C PRO A 252 20.35 14.79 1.39
N ALA A 253 21.57 15.15 0.97
CA ALA A 253 21.79 16.30 0.09
C ALA A 253 21.19 16.12 -1.31
N GLY A 254 20.80 17.22 -1.94
CA GLY A 254 20.27 17.27 -3.31
C GLY A 254 18.78 16.94 -3.43
N VAL A 255 18.24 17.14 -4.63
CA VAL A 255 16.80 17.00 -4.90
C VAL A 255 16.30 15.56 -4.67
N MET A 256 17.06 14.57 -5.11
CA MET A 256 16.69 13.15 -4.87
C MET A 256 16.72 12.84 -3.38
N GLY A 257 17.74 13.35 -2.64
CA GLY A 257 17.81 13.20 -1.19
C GLY A 257 16.64 13.86 -0.47
N PHE A 258 16.28 15.08 -0.89
CA PHE A 258 15.12 15.79 -0.34
C PHE A 258 13.80 15.02 -0.51
N LEU A 259 13.62 14.30 -1.63
CA LEU A 259 12.43 13.51 -1.94
C LEU A 259 12.50 12.06 -1.43
N ASN A 260 13.67 11.61 -0.97
CA ASN A 260 13.86 10.25 -0.46
C ASN A 260 13.43 10.18 1.01
N VAL A 261 12.36 9.46 1.28
CA VAL A 261 11.65 9.44 2.57
C VAL A 261 11.44 8.02 3.09
N THR A 262 11.41 7.86 4.40
CA THR A 262 11.23 6.57 5.06
C THR A 262 9.80 6.05 4.90
N LYS A 263 9.67 4.86 4.32
CA LYS A 263 8.38 4.19 4.08
C LYS A 263 8.05 3.12 5.13
N TYR A 264 9.05 2.53 5.73
CA TYR A 264 8.89 1.41 6.66
C TYR A 264 9.53 1.71 8.03
N PRO A 265 8.71 2.08 9.05
CA PRO A 265 7.30 2.47 8.99
C PRO A 265 7.13 3.79 8.24
N PRO A 266 5.88 4.12 7.81
CA PRO A 266 5.67 5.38 7.08
C PRO A 266 5.96 6.58 7.99
N SER A 267 6.95 7.38 7.60
CA SER A 267 7.28 8.63 8.27
C SER A 267 6.20 9.69 8.02
N LEU A 268 6.18 10.75 8.81
CA LEU A 268 5.27 11.88 8.58
C LEU A 268 5.55 12.54 7.23
N ASP A 269 6.84 12.65 6.83
CA ASP A 269 7.25 13.16 5.52
C ASP A 269 6.73 12.27 4.39
N PHE A 270 6.86 10.94 4.53
CA PHE A 270 6.33 9.99 3.58
C PHE A 270 4.80 10.13 3.42
N LEU A 271 4.07 10.19 4.54
CA LEU A 271 2.61 10.31 4.51
C LEU A 271 2.17 11.65 3.94
N THR A 272 2.82 12.76 4.31
CA THR A 272 2.42 14.08 3.82
C THR A 272 2.64 14.22 2.31
N VAL A 273 3.78 13.80 1.77
CA VAL A 273 4.01 13.88 0.33
C VAL A 273 3.10 12.93 -0.45
N THR A 274 2.97 11.69 -0.02
CA THR A 274 2.20 10.68 -0.77
C THR A 274 0.69 10.90 -0.67
N MET A 275 0.18 11.26 0.51
CA MET A 275 -1.23 11.61 0.66
C MET A 275 -1.57 12.92 -0.01
N GLY A 276 -0.66 13.91 0.04
CA GLY A 276 -0.80 15.15 -0.71
C GLY A 276 -1.02 14.89 -2.21
N MET A 277 -0.16 14.08 -2.81
CA MET A 277 -0.28 13.68 -4.21
C MET A 277 -1.56 12.87 -4.49
N ASN A 278 -1.91 11.90 -3.64
CA ASN A 278 -3.13 11.10 -3.81
C ASN A 278 -4.40 11.98 -3.76
N LEU A 279 -4.46 12.94 -2.85
CA LEU A 279 -5.58 13.88 -2.75
C LEU A 279 -5.67 14.80 -3.97
N LEU A 280 -4.54 15.29 -4.49
CA LEU A 280 -4.52 16.06 -5.74
C LEU A 280 -4.97 15.22 -6.94
N LEU A 281 -4.51 13.98 -7.05
CA LEU A 281 -4.97 13.05 -8.08
C LEU A 281 -6.48 12.82 -7.97
N MET A 282 -7.01 12.69 -6.76
CA MET A 282 -8.45 12.54 -6.53
C MET A 282 -9.24 13.80 -6.92
N ALA A 283 -8.74 14.98 -6.59
CA ALA A 283 -9.35 16.23 -7.01
C ALA A 283 -9.35 16.40 -8.55
N PHE A 284 -8.24 16.01 -9.18
CA PHE A 284 -8.10 16.04 -10.62
C PHE A 284 -8.96 14.98 -11.33
N TRP A 285 -9.16 13.81 -10.69
CA TRP A 285 -9.97 12.71 -11.23
C TRP A 285 -11.40 13.12 -11.57
N LYS A 286 -11.97 14.09 -10.86
CA LYS A 286 -13.28 14.63 -11.18
C LYS A 286 -13.36 15.19 -12.60
N ARG A 287 -12.26 15.75 -13.13
CA ARG A 287 -12.19 16.32 -14.49
C ARG A 287 -11.96 15.25 -15.55
N ILE A 288 -11.09 14.28 -15.27
CA ILE A 288 -10.66 13.28 -16.25
C ILE A 288 -11.41 11.95 -16.13
N GLY A 289 -11.98 11.65 -14.97
CA GLY A 289 -12.66 10.39 -14.69
C GLY A 289 -13.75 10.01 -15.69
N PRO A 290 -14.59 10.94 -16.18
CA PRO A 290 -15.59 10.63 -17.21
C PRO A 290 -15.01 9.99 -18.47
N HIS A 291 -13.77 10.31 -18.87
CA HIS A 291 -13.12 9.73 -20.05
C HIS A 291 -12.74 8.25 -19.83
N PHE A 292 -12.64 7.80 -18.57
CA PHE A 292 -12.26 6.43 -18.20
C PHE A 292 -13.44 5.55 -17.79
N GLN A 293 -14.68 6.03 -17.92
CA GLN A 293 -15.89 5.28 -17.50
C GLN A 293 -16.27 4.13 -18.44
N ASN A 294 -15.59 4.00 -19.58
CA ASN A 294 -15.80 2.88 -20.49
C ASN A 294 -15.46 1.55 -19.79
N ASP A 295 -16.37 0.57 -19.91
CA ASP A 295 -16.26 -0.75 -19.30
C ASP A 295 -15.05 -1.57 -19.79
N TYR A 296 -14.54 -1.23 -20.97
CA TYR A 296 -13.38 -1.86 -21.59
C TYR A 296 -12.07 -1.09 -21.33
N HIS A 297 -12.12 0.08 -20.69
CA HIS A 297 -10.91 0.86 -20.47
C HIS A 297 -10.02 0.14 -19.42
N PRO A 298 -8.73 -0.12 -19.68
CA PRO A 298 -7.86 -0.90 -18.80
C PRO A 298 -7.83 -0.40 -17.35
N LEU A 299 -7.76 0.91 -17.13
CA LEU A 299 -7.78 1.48 -15.78
C LEU A 299 -9.08 1.18 -15.04
N SER A 300 -10.24 1.21 -15.74
CA SER A 300 -11.54 0.85 -15.16
C SER A 300 -11.61 -0.63 -14.84
N VAL A 301 -11.15 -1.50 -15.75
CA VAL A 301 -11.12 -2.95 -15.56
C VAL A 301 -10.28 -3.31 -14.33
N PHE A 302 -9.06 -2.80 -14.22
CA PHE A 302 -8.19 -3.05 -13.07
C PHE A 302 -8.74 -2.46 -11.76
N GLY A 303 -9.38 -1.28 -11.83
CA GLY A 303 -9.95 -0.61 -10.66
C GLY A 303 -11.19 -1.31 -10.08
N ARG A 304 -11.94 -2.09 -10.87
CA ARG A 304 -13.14 -2.82 -10.41
C ARG A 304 -12.84 -4.11 -9.67
N VAL A 305 -11.66 -4.68 -9.88
CA VAL A 305 -11.22 -5.95 -9.26
C VAL A 305 -9.84 -5.81 -8.60
N PRO A 306 -9.68 -4.85 -7.67
CA PRO A 306 -8.36 -4.47 -7.17
C PRO A 306 -7.66 -5.59 -6.41
N LEU A 307 -8.38 -6.37 -5.60
CA LEU A 307 -7.79 -7.48 -4.84
C LEU A 307 -7.37 -8.63 -5.76
N PHE A 308 -8.18 -8.95 -6.77
CA PHE A 308 -7.83 -9.97 -7.74
C PHE A 308 -6.59 -9.58 -8.54
N PHE A 309 -6.55 -8.33 -9.04
CA PHE A 309 -5.35 -7.80 -9.69
C PHE A 309 -4.14 -7.87 -8.76
N TYR A 310 -4.33 -7.45 -7.48
CA TYR A 310 -3.25 -7.43 -6.50
C TYR A 310 -2.61 -8.81 -6.31
N LEU A 311 -3.41 -9.84 -6.12
CA LEU A 311 -2.88 -11.19 -5.93
C LEU A 311 -2.27 -11.76 -7.21
N LEU A 312 -2.96 -11.58 -8.33
CA LEU A 312 -2.57 -12.22 -9.59
C LEU A 312 -1.30 -11.62 -10.19
N HIS A 313 -1.09 -10.28 -10.06
CA HIS A 313 0.07 -9.66 -10.67
C HIS A 313 1.40 -10.11 -10.06
N LEU A 314 1.43 -10.46 -8.77
CA LEU A 314 2.63 -11.01 -8.13
C LEU A 314 3.06 -12.33 -8.80
N TRP A 315 2.09 -13.21 -9.04
CA TRP A 315 2.34 -14.47 -9.76
C TRP A 315 2.77 -14.24 -11.20
N VAL A 316 2.10 -13.32 -11.90
CA VAL A 316 2.45 -13.00 -13.30
C VAL A 316 3.86 -12.45 -13.38
N PHE A 317 4.24 -11.47 -12.54
CA PHE A 317 5.60 -10.92 -12.56
C PHE A 317 6.64 -11.88 -11.99
N GLY A 318 6.29 -12.71 -11.00
CA GLY A 318 7.14 -13.78 -10.51
C GLY A 318 7.51 -14.77 -11.63
N LEU A 319 6.52 -15.23 -12.39
CA LEU A 319 6.74 -16.13 -13.53
C LEU A 319 7.50 -15.44 -14.67
N LEU A 320 7.17 -14.18 -15.00
CA LEU A 320 7.91 -13.41 -15.99
C LEU A 320 9.37 -13.19 -15.57
N GLY A 321 9.63 -13.07 -14.28
CA GLY A 321 10.97 -12.92 -13.71
C GLY A 321 11.89 -14.11 -13.96
N LEU A 322 11.34 -15.31 -14.25
CA LEU A 322 12.13 -16.48 -14.62
C LEU A 322 12.86 -16.29 -15.95
N PHE A 323 12.38 -15.41 -16.83
CA PHE A 323 13.04 -15.06 -18.09
C PHE A 323 14.11 -13.96 -17.95
N SER A 324 14.31 -13.42 -16.74
CA SER A 324 15.26 -12.35 -16.41
C SER A 324 16.04 -12.66 -15.13
N THR A 325 16.65 -13.82 -15.04
CA THR A 325 17.33 -14.33 -13.83
C THR A 325 18.53 -13.50 -13.40
N GLY A 326 19.25 -12.88 -14.35
CA GLY A 326 20.40 -12.01 -14.08
C GLY A 326 20.05 -10.55 -13.76
N GLY A 327 18.75 -10.21 -13.66
CA GLY A 327 18.29 -8.84 -13.59
C GLY A 327 18.26 -8.14 -14.96
N SER A 328 17.75 -6.93 -15.01
CA SER A 328 17.64 -6.19 -16.28
C SER A 328 17.72 -4.67 -16.08
N GLY A 329 17.99 -3.96 -17.18
CA GLY A 329 17.86 -2.50 -17.22
C GLY A 329 16.40 -2.04 -17.26
N LEU A 330 16.19 -0.72 -17.04
CA LEU A 330 14.86 -0.11 -17.02
C LEU A 330 14.00 -0.40 -18.25
N VAL A 331 14.60 -0.33 -19.44
CA VAL A 331 13.87 -0.53 -20.71
C VAL A 331 13.27 -1.92 -20.79
N THR A 332 14.05 -2.94 -20.46
CA THR A 332 13.60 -4.33 -20.41
C THR A 332 12.54 -4.53 -19.33
N MET A 333 12.75 -3.98 -18.13
CA MET A 333 11.79 -4.02 -17.04
C MET A 333 10.45 -3.41 -17.46
N TYR A 334 10.43 -2.23 -18.10
CA TYR A 334 9.19 -1.61 -18.58
C TYR A 334 8.53 -2.41 -19.71
N GLY A 335 9.31 -3.09 -20.57
CA GLY A 335 8.78 -4.02 -21.57
C GLY A 335 8.03 -5.19 -20.92
N PHE A 336 8.62 -5.82 -19.91
CA PHE A 336 7.95 -6.88 -19.14
C PHE A 336 6.77 -6.37 -18.32
N TRP A 337 6.85 -5.14 -17.78
CA TRP A 337 5.72 -4.50 -17.09
C TRP A 337 4.51 -4.35 -18.03
N LEU A 338 4.71 -3.86 -19.26
CA LEU A 338 3.64 -3.77 -20.26
C LEU A 338 3.10 -5.14 -20.64
N LEU A 339 3.98 -6.13 -20.85
CA LEU A 339 3.56 -7.51 -21.12
C LEU A 339 2.72 -8.08 -19.97
N GLY A 340 3.13 -7.87 -18.73
CA GLY A 340 2.38 -8.27 -17.55
C GLY A 340 0.99 -7.64 -17.50
N LEU A 341 0.87 -6.34 -17.82
CA LEU A 341 -0.42 -5.65 -17.89
C LEU A 341 -1.30 -6.20 -19.01
N LEU A 342 -0.74 -6.54 -20.16
CA LEU A 342 -1.46 -7.17 -21.28
C LEU A 342 -2.00 -8.56 -20.89
N ILE A 343 -1.24 -9.35 -20.14
CA ILE A 343 -1.70 -10.65 -19.61
C ILE A 343 -2.79 -10.46 -18.55
N LEU A 344 -2.62 -9.49 -17.66
CA LEU A 344 -3.57 -9.24 -16.57
C LEU A 344 -4.91 -8.67 -17.05
N TYR A 345 -4.93 -7.92 -18.16
CA TYR A 345 -6.15 -7.29 -18.65
C TYR A 345 -7.29 -8.28 -18.94
N PRO A 346 -7.11 -9.30 -19.80
CA PRO A 346 -8.20 -10.26 -20.09
C PRO A 346 -8.63 -11.04 -18.84
N LEU A 347 -7.70 -11.36 -17.94
CA LEU A 347 -8.00 -12.10 -16.71
C LEU A 347 -8.84 -11.25 -15.74
N CYS A 348 -8.51 -9.98 -15.58
CA CYS A 348 -9.27 -9.04 -14.76
C CYS A 348 -10.65 -8.73 -15.38
N TYR A 349 -10.72 -8.61 -16.70
CA TYR A 349 -11.98 -8.41 -17.42
C TYR A 349 -12.92 -9.61 -17.24
N TRP A 350 -12.41 -10.82 -17.46
CA TRP A 350 -13.17 -12.05 -17.24
C TRP A 350 -13.65 -12.17 -15.80
N TYR A 351 -12.76 -11.90 -14.82
CA TYR A 351 -13.11 -12.00 -13.41
C TYR A 351 -14.14 -10.95 -12.99
N ASN A 352 -14.09 -9.75 -13.52
CA ASN A 352 -15.13 -8.73 -13.29
C ASN A 352 -16.52 -9.24 -13.72
N GLY A 353 -16.64 -9.83 -14.92
CA GLY A 353 -17.88 -10.46 -15.38
C GLY A 353 -18.34 -11.65 -14.53
N PHE A 354 -17.39 -12.47 -14.05
CA PHE A 354 -17.68 -13.58 -13.14
C PHE A 354 -18.21 -13.08 -11.79
N LYS A 355 -17.58 -12.06 -11.20
CA LYS A 355 -17.96 -11.49 -9.90
C LYS A 355 -19.39 -10.94 -9.91
N HIS A 356 -19.79 -10.26 -10.98
CA HIS A 356 -21.16 -9.70 -11.11
C HIS A 356 -22.27 -10.75 -11.16
N ARG A 357 -21.94 -12.02 -11.49
CA ARG A 357 -22.91 -13.13 -11.51
C ARG A 357 -23.05 -13.83 -10.16
N LYS A 358 -22.28 -13.45 -9.12
CA LYS A 358 -22.27 -14.13 -7.83
C LYS A 358 -23.11 -13.39 -6.79
N LEU A 359 -23.71 -14.18 -5.88
CA LEU A 359 -24.47 -13.64 -4.76
C LEU A 359 -23.56 -12.89 -3.78
N LEU A 360 -24.06 -11.81 -3.21
CA LEU A 360 -23.35 -11.02 -2.17
C LEU A 360 -22.98 -11.83 -0.91
N THR A 361 -23.62 -13.01 -0.72
CA THR A 361 -23.33 -13.93 0.39
C THR A 361 -22.22 -14.93 0.09
N SER A 362 -21.67 -14.94 -1.14
CA SER A 362 -20.59 -15.84 -1.52
C SER A 362 -19.24 -15.33 -1.05
N LEU A 363 -18.25 -16.22 -0.87
CA LEU A 363 -16.85 -15.84 -0.58
C LEU A 363 -16.29 -14.87 -1.63
N TRP A 364 -16.77 -14.92 -2.86
CA TRP A 364 -16.38 -14.03 -3.95
C TRP A 364 -16.79 -12.56 -3.74
N SER A 365 -17.72 -12.29 -2.82
CA SER A 365 -18.07 -10.91 -2.45
C SER A 365 -16.95 -10.20 -1.66
N PHE A 366 -16.01 -10.96 -1.09
CA PHE A 366 -14.86 -10.40 -0.36
C PHE A 366 -13.68 -10.03 -1.29
N PHE A 367 -13.65 -10.54 -2.52
CA PHE A 367 -12.74 -10.12 -3.56
C PHE A 367 -13.32 -8.92 -4.31
#